data_cc4b791baa7572aac45d27ad8e5eb028
#
_entry.id   cc4b791baa7572aac45d27ad8e5eb028
#
_cell.length_a   1.000
_cell.length_b   1.000
_cell.length_c   1.000
_cell.angle_alpha   90.00
_cell.angle_beta   90.00
_cell.angle_gamma   90.00
#
_symmetry.space_group_name_H-M   'P 1'
#
loop_
_entity.id
_entity.type
_entity.pdbx_description
1 polymer ?
#
loop_
_entity_poly.entity_id
_entity_poly.type
_entity_poly.pdbx_seq_one_letter_code
_entity_poly.pdbx_strand_id
1 'polypeptide(L)'
;MEEAYRQARKRGEQGRRRAISQSEHPYLTDLDSLVAQLPLGQRESVGLRDIPLEMVVGTVTKGRQSAFSCNFMPLLPFSTEFARKWSNLYDIQVTEGYRDPVIVTEFMHRFYVQEGNKRVSVLKFLDAPTVSAKVTRLYPGTWDSVESRLYGEFCAFWRVCPLYEIEFSREGSYETLAKMLGQNLIEKWPQKKVDYLRHTFLLFKRAYLRAGGDHLDITPADAMLVYLNVYNQDRLLDTPTDIVVNRLCKIWRELVIAGKNDEDKVDLVEAPSVDEEESPTKSTSGVLNFFMGKTVYSAANPLRIAFIHEFPCATSSWDSLHDQGRQYLDEHFGGIVRTEAFEDCHDPDVFYAAVETAVKHGDNVIFSTSHRLMEYTLRAAVEYPQVRFLNCSIGLPHQSVRSYFGKMYEAKFLLGALAASMADNHRIGYHASVFASGALSEIRSEERRV
;
A
#
# COMPACT_ATOMS: atom_id res chain seq x y z
N MET A 1 15.55 36.52 20.26
CA MET A 1 16.89 35.86 20.07
C MET A 1 17.23 34.84 21.16
N GLU A 2 17.55 35.30 22.39
CA GLU A 2 17.98 34.42 23.47
C GLU A 2 16.93 33.38 23.86
N GLU A 3 15.69 33.78 23.93
CA GLU A 3 14.56 32.88 24.28
C GLU A 3 14.36 31.76 23.26
N ALA A 4 14.41 32.05 21.95
CA ALA A 4 14.26 31.05 20.90
C ALA A 4 15.39 30.00 20.98
N TYR A 5 16.64 30.41 21.21
CA TYR A 5 17.74 29.47 21.36
C TYR A 5 17.58 28.59 22.61
N ARG A 6 17.15 29.17 23.75
CA ARG A 6 16.89 28.42 24.99
C ARG A 6 15.81 27.36 24.79
N GLN A 7 14.74 27.71 24.08
CA GLN A 7 13.65 26.78 23.74
C GLN A 7 14.16 25.69 22.80
N ALA A 8 14.90 26.04 21.74
CA ALA A 8 15.49 25.08 20.82
C ALA A 8 16.44 24.10 21.53
N ARG A 9 17.29 24.62 22.44
CA ARG A 9 18.19 23.79 23.26
C ARG A 9 17.41 22.85 24.18
N LYS A 10 16.33 23.34 24.81
CA LYS A 10 15.44 22.49 25.64
C LYS A 10 14.85 21.33 24.83
N ARG A 11 14.35 21.62 23.59
CA ARG A 11 13.89 20.59 22.66
C ARG A 11 15.03 19.60 22.31
N GLY A 12 16.26 20.10 22.15
CA GLY A 12 17.45 19.27 21.89
C GLY A 12 17.77 18.31 23.03
N GLU A 13 17.79 18.81 24.27
CA GLU A 13 18.02 17.99 25.47
C GLU A 13 16.93 16.95 25.67
N GLN A 14 15.65 17.28 25.38
CA GLN A 14 14.54 16.35 25.42
C GLN A 14 14.69 15.27 24.35
N GLY A 15 14.98 15.64 23.10
CA GLY A 15 15.22 14.69 22.00
C GLY A 15 16.35 13.72 22.29
N ARG A 16 17.49 14.24 22.83
CA ARG A 16 18.63 13.43 23.26
C ARG A 16 18.26 12.42 24.35
N ARG A 17 17.53 12.84 25.38
CA ARG A 17 17.08 11.95 26.45
C ARG A 17 16.13 10.87 25.96
N ARG A 18 15.20 11.24 25.06
CA ARG A 18 14.28 10.27 24.45
C ARG A 18 15.04 9.23 23.63
N ALA A 19 15.97 9.61 22.76
CA ALA A 19 16.78 8.70 21.98
C ALA A 19 17.54 7.71 22.88
N ILE A 20 18.18 8.21 23.96
CA ILE A 20 18.87 7.36 24.93
C ILE A 20 17.92 6.35 25.59
N SER A 21 16.69 6.78 25.97
CA SER A 21 15.71 5.87 26.59
C SER A 21 15.17 4.81 25.62
N GLN A 22 15.24 5.07 24.33
CA GLN A 22 14.84 4.14 23.25
C GLN A 22 16.02 3.33 22.70
N SER A 23 17.22 3.44 23.31
CA SER A 23 18.45 2.81 22.82
C SER A 23 18.85 3.25 21.41
N GLU A 24 18.44 4.45 21.00
CA GLU A 24 18.77 5.07 19.73
C GLU A 24 19.99 6.00 19.84
N HIS A 25 20.60 6.33 18.68
CA HIS A 25 21.73 7.25 18.65
C HIS A 25 21.28 8.69 19.02
N PRO A 26 21.85 9.30 20.08
CA PRO A 26 21.34 10.55 20.62
C PRO A 26 21.74 11.82 19.86
N TYR A 27 22.64 11.71 18.89
CA TYR A 27 23.17 12.80 18.07
C TYR A 27 22.80 12.62 16.61
N LEU A 28 23.19 13.58 15.75
CA LEU A 28 23.00 13.44 14.30
C LEU A 28 23.74 12.20 13.77
N THR A 29 23.11 11.48 12.88
CA THR A 29 23.77 10.40 12.13
C THR A 29 24.76 11.02 11.14
N ASP A 30 25.98 10.48 11.06
CA ASP A 30 26.94 10.90 10.04
C ASP A 30 27.00 9.88 8.90
N LEU A 31 26.94 10.41 7.67
CA LEU A 31 26.96 9.60 6.46
C LEU A 31 28.27 8.84 6.29
N ASP A 32 29.42 9.50 6.55
CA ASP A 32 30.74 8.89 6.36
C ASP A 32 30.89 7.60 7.17
N SER A 33 30.37 7.57 8.41
CA SER A 33 30.37 6.34 9.23
C SER A 33 29.36 5.30 8.73
N LEU A 34 28.18 5.74 8.28
CA LEU A 34 27.13 4.85 7.78
C LEU A 34 27.62 4.09 6.53
N VAL A 35 28.32 4.75 5.64
CA VAL A 35 28.77 4.17 4.36
C VAL A 35 30.19 3.60 4.40
N ALA A 36 30.90 3.69 5.53
CA ALA A 36 32.31 3.31 5.64
C ALA A 36 32.62 1.86 5.21
N GLN A 37 31.64 0.96 5.34
CA GLN A 37 31.80 -0.46 4.99
C GLN A 37 30.93 -0.88 3.79
N LEU A 38 30.21 0.07 3.18
CA LEU A 38 29.33 -0.23 2.06
C LEU A 38 30.07 0.01 0.73
N PRO A 39 29.84 -0.83 -0.27
CA PRO A 39 30.24 -0.50 -1.63
C PRO A 39 29.45 0.73 -2.09
N LEU A 40 30.16 1.73 -2.58
CA LEU A 40 29.57 2.97 -3.09
C LEU A 40 29.60 3.01 -4.60
N GLY A 41 28.52 3.48 -5.19
CA GLY A 41 28.41 3.75 -6.60
C GLY A 41 28.83 5.19 -6.97
N GLN A 42 28.34 5.64 -8.10
CA GLN A 42 28.65 6.99 -8.61
C GLN A 42 27.93 8.07 -7.79
N ARG A 43 28.44 9.30 -7.94
CA ARG A 43 27.78 10.50 -7.45
C ARG A 43 27.16 11.26 -8.63
N GLU A 44 25.93 11.73 -8.45
CA GLU A 44 25.20 12.51 -9.44
C GLU A 44 24.83 13.88 -8.86
N SER A 45 25.06 14.96 -9.62
CA SER A 45 24.57 16.29 -9.25
C SER A 45 23.11 16.43 -9.66
N VAL A 46 22.22 16.45 -8.68
CA VAL A 46 20.77 16.66 -8.88
C VAL A 46 20.44 18.14 -9.06
N GLY A 47 21.30 19.03 -8.57
CA GLY A 47 21.15 20.48 -8.66
C GLY A 47 20.34 21.07 -7.51
N LEU A 48 19.76 22.26 -7.74
CA LEU A 48 18.95 22.98 -6.76
C LEU A 48 17.55 22.37 -6.65
N ARG A 49 17.13 22.02 -5.43
CA ARG A 49 15.82 21.43 -5.13
C ARG A 49 15.31 21.93 -3.79
N ASP A 50 13.98 22.01 -3.67
CA ASP A 50 13.32 22.10 -2.37
C ASP A 50 13.08 20.68 -1.86
N ILE A 51 13.71 20.33 -0.73
CA ILE A 51 13.65 19.00 -0.14
C ILE A 51 12.84 19.03 1.15
N PRO A 52 12.07 17.96 1.48
CA PRO A 52 11.34 17.87 2.74
C PRO A 52 12.30 17.86 3.93
N LEU A 53 12.09 18.73 4.90
CA LEU A 53 12.93 18.80 6.10
C LEU A 53 12.83 17.55 6.98
N GLU A 54 11.73 16.82 6.93
CA GLU A 54 11.57 15.54 7.62
C GLU A 54 12.57 14.49 7.12
N MET A 55 12.98 14.55 5.85
CA MET A 55 13.93 13.62 5.22
C MET A 55 15.40 14.01 5.46
N VAL A 56 15.66 15.15 6.07
CA VAL A 56 17.02 15.57 6.47
C VAL A 56 17.32 14.95 7.83
N VAL A 57 18.12 13.87 7.84
CA VAL A 57 18.30 13.01 9.02
C VAL A 57 19.68 13.13 9.67
N GLY A 58 20.67 13.73 8.99
CA GLY A 58 22.02 13.74 9.51
C GLY A 58 22.97 14.74 8.84
N THR A 59 24.23 14.58 9.13
CA THR A 59 25.34 15.35 8.56
C THR A 59 26.27 14.44 7.77
N VAL A 60 27.04 14.98 6.83
CA VAL A 60 28.00 14.14 6.07
C VAL A 60 29.15 13.71 6.96
N THR A 61 29.73 14.58 7.77
CA THR A 61 30.93 14.32 8.56
C THR A 61 30.71 14.40 10.06
N LYS A 62 31.50 13.66 10.84
CA LYS A 62 31.43 13.62 12.31
C LYS A 62 31.71 14.96 13.03
N GLY A 63 32.41 15.86 12.40
CA GLY A 63 33.03 17.02 13.05
C GLY A 63 32.13 17.97 13.85
N ARG A 64 30.79 17.88 13.71
CA ARG A 64 29.82 18.72 14.44
C ARG A 64 28.62 17.95 14.95
N GLN A 65 28.67 16.65 14.91
CA GLN A 65 27.59 15.75 15.28
C GLN A 65 27.08 16.02 16.71
N SER A 66 27.97 16.16 17.69
CA SER A 66 27.64 16.38 19.11
C SER A 66 27.14 17.78 19.46
N ALA A 67 27.18 18.73 18.54
CA ALA A 67 26.59 20.06 18.74
C ALA A 67 25.07 20.07 18.62
N PHE A 68 24.49 19.00 18.04
CA PHE A 68 23.06 18.82 17.85
C PHE A 68 22.59 17.48 18.40
N SER A 69 21.34 17.42 18.83
CA SER A 69 20.66 16.15 19.08
C SER A 69 20.17 15.53 17.75
N CYS A 70 19.71 14.28 17.80
CA CYS A 70 19.19 13.55 16.64
C CYS A 70 18.11 14.29 15.86
N ASN A 71 17.37 15.21 16.49
CA ASN A 71 16.34 16.05 15.87
C ASN A 71 16.87 17.39 15.32
N PHE A 72 18.18 17.56 15.16
CA PHE A 72 18.85 18.80 14.74
C PHE A 72 18.76 19.96 15.73
N MET A 73 18.18 19.80 16.91
CA MET A 73 18.13 20.87 17.89
C MET A 73 19.49 21.05 18.59
N PRO A 74 19.87 22.30 18.92
CA PRO A 74 21.16 22.62 19.52
C PRO A 74 21.30 22.05 20.93
N LEU A 75 22.53 21.63 21.30
CA LEU A 75 22.87 21.14 22.65
C LEU A 75 23.86 22.04 23.39
N LEU A 76 24.62 22.88 22.68
CA LEU A 76 25.67 23.69 23.28
C LEU A 76 25.10 24.81 24.18
N PRO A 77 25.86 25.25 25.23
CA PRO A 77 25.45 26.34 26.11
C PRO A 77 25.26 27.65 25.34
N PHE A 78 24.38 28.50 25.88
CA PHE A 78 24.08 29.82 25.31
C PHE A 78 25.31 30.75 25.20
N SER A 79 26.29 30.62 26.12
CA SER A 79 27.52 31.40 26.14
C SER A 79 28.47 31.16 24.97
N THR A 80 28.17 30.17 24.11
CA THR A 80 29.05 29.77 23.00
C THR A 80 28.87 30.65 21.76
N GLU A 81 29.94 30.74 20.93
CA GLU A 81 29.86 31.34 19.59
C GLU A 81 28.81 30.60 18.69
N PHE A 82 28.64 29.33 18.93
CA PHE A 82 27.64 28.54 18.24
C PHE A 82 26.23 29.10 18.48
N ALA A 83 25.86 29.37 19.74
CA ALA A 83 24.57 29.89 20.10
C ALA A 83 24.32 31.28 19.51
N ARG A 84 25.32 32.15 19.53
CA ARG A 84 25.25 33.47 18.89
C ARG A 84 25.00 33.37 17.37
N LYS A 85 25.74 32.48 16.67
CA LYS A 85 25.56 32.27 15.24
C LYS A 85 24.17 31.65 14.92
N TRP A 86 23.67 30.75 15.76
CA TRP A 86 22.35 30.16 15.60
C TRP A 86 21.26 31.23 15.79
N SER A 87 21.37 32.04 16.81
CA SER A 87 20.40 33.13 17.08
C SER A 87 20.36 34.16 15.97
N ASN A 88 21.52 34.56 15.42
CA ASN A 88 21.55 35.46 14.26
C ASN A 88 20.88 34.85 13.03
N LEU A 89 21.08 33.53 12.77
CA LEU A 89 20.39 32.83 11.68
C LEU A 89 18.88 32.77 11.91
N TYR A 90 18.45 32.57 13.16
CA TYR A 90 17.03 32.61 13.50
C TYR A 90 16.40 33.96 13.14
N ASP A 91 17.05 35.07 13.54
CA ASP A 91 16.55 36.40 13.21
C ASP A 91 16.50 36.69 11.71
N ILE A 92 17.56 36.32 10.96
CA ILE A 92 17.58 36.43 9.50
C ILE A 92 16.42 35.63 8.90
N GLN A 93 16.19 34.40 9.36
CA GLN A 93 15.12 33.57 8.81
C GLN A 93 13.72 34.19 9.06
N VAL A 94 13.50 34.75 10.25
CA VAL A 94 12.20 35.34 10.61
C VAL A 94 11.96 36.68 9.92
N THR A 95 13.02 37.48 9.68
CA THR A 95 12.89 38.80 9.07
C THR A 95 12.95 38.81 7.53
N GLU A 96 13.86 38.05 6.95
CA GLU A 96 14.16 38.11 5.51
C GLU A 96 14.02 36.76 4.79
N GLY A 97 14.14 35.66 5.53
CA GLY A 97 14.30 34.32 4.95
C GLY A 97 15.71 34.02 4.45
N TYR A 98 16.07 32.75 4.34
CA TYR A 98 17.36 32.35 3.78
C TYR A 98 17.37 32.44 2.26
N ARG A 99 18.41 33.06 1.69
CA ARG A 99 18.63 33.15 0.25
C ARG A 99 19.55 32.05 -0.24
N ASP A 100 20.52 31.64 0.58
CA ASP A 100 21.51 30.63 0.20
C ASP A 100 21.01 29.21 0.48
N PRO A 101 21.02 28.29 -0.50
CA PRO A 101 20.65 26.92 -0.30
C PRO A 101 21.63 26.21 0.64
N VAL A 102 21.16 25.20 1.36
CA VAL A 102 22.03 24.27 2.08
C VAL A 102 22.67 23.27 1.08
N ILE A 103 23.82 22.70 1.43
CA ILE A 103 24.47 21.68 0.60
C ILE A 103 24.25 20.33 1.28
N VAL A 104 23.68 19.36 0.53
CA VAL A 104 23.35 18.05 1.06
C VAL A 104 23.80 16.92 0.15
N THR A 105 24.08 15.78 0.74
CA THR A 105 24.22 14.50 0.04
C THR A 105 22.97 13.67 0.29
N GLU A 106 22.32 13.20 -0.78
CA GLU A 106 21.25 12.22 -0.73
C GLU A 106 21.85 10.82 -0.80
N PHE A 107 21.45 9.94 0.14
CA PHE A 107 21.77 8.53 0.14
C PHE A 107 20.56 7.73 0.64
N MET A 108 20.13 6.73 -0.12
CA MET A 108 19.00 5.88 0.22
C MET A 108 17.76 6.66 0.66
N HIS A 109 17.38 7.66 -0.16
CA HIS A 109 16.20 8.50 0.05
C HIS A 109 16.23 9.35 1.34
N ARG A 110 17.43 9.59 1.92
CA ARG A 110 17.64 10.46 3.08
C ARG A 110 18.72 11.49 2.77
N PHE A 111 18.60 12.65 3.40
CA PHE A 111 19.53 13.78 3.17
C PHE A 111 20.45 13.99 4.36
N TYR A 112 21.72 14.15 4.06
CA TYR A 112 22.79 14.43 5.01
C TYR A 112 23.42 15.77 4.69
N VAL A 113 23.44 16.67 5.67
CA VAL A 113 23.91 18.05 5.47
C VAL A 113 25.42 18.09 5.40
N GLN A 114 25.97 18.56 4.30
CA GLN A 114 27.39 18.87 4.16
C GLN A 114 27.68 20.28 4.68
N GLU A 115 26.84 21.27 4.29
CA GLU A 115 26.92 22.64 4.72
C GLU A 115 25.54 23.21 5.04
N GLY A 116 25.43 23.89 6.20
CA GLY A 116 24.19 24.54 6.62
C GLY A 116 23.47 23.91 7.80
N ASN A 117 24.10 23.03 8.60
CA ASN A 117 23.49 22.37 9.77
C ASN A 117 22.73 23.32 10.68
N LYS A 118 23.24 24.55 10.94
CA LYS A 118 22.55 25.54 11.77
C LYS A 118 21.30 26.10 11.08
N ARG A 119 21.34 26.31 9.75
CA ARG A 119 20.17 26.72 8.96
C ARG A 119 19.07 25.66 9.02
N VAL A 120 19.43 24.39 8.81
CA VAL A 120 18.51 23.25 8.98
C VAL A 120 17.94 23.20 10.40
N SER A 121 18.77 23.40 11.43
CA SER A 121 18.35 23.43 12.82
C SER A 121 17.29 24.52 13.08
N VAL A 122 17.52 25.74 12.57
CA VAL A 122 16.57 26.84 12.70
C VAL A 122 15.26 26.54 11.97
N LEU A 123 15.34 26.04 10.73
CA LEU A 123 14.14 25.71 9.96
C LEU A 123 13.30 24.60 10.62
N LYS A 124 13.98 23.55 11.15
CA LYS A 124 13.28 22.51 11.95
C LYS A 124 12.67 23.05 13.25
N PHE A 125 13.33 24.02 13.89
CA PHE A 125 12.77 24.68 15.08
C PHE A 125 11.52 25.49 14.76
N LEU A 126 11.46 26.08 13.56
CA LEU A 126 10.32 26.84 13.04
C LEU A 126 9.25 25.96 12.39
N ASP A 127 9.42 24.64 12.43
CA ASP A 127 8.52 23.65 11.80
C ASP A 127 8.29 23.92 10.30
N ALA A 128 9.34 24.42 9.60
CA ALA A 128 9.28 24.63 8.16
C ALA A 128 9.16 23.28 7.41
N PRO A 129 8.31 23.18 6.37
CA PRO A 129 8.10 21.91 5.68
C PRO A 129 9.26 21.51 4.77
N THR A 130 9.94 22.48 4.16
CA THR A 130 11.00 22.26 3.16
C THR A 130 12.19 23.19 3.39
N VAL A 131 13.31 22.84 2.74
CA VAL A 131 14.49 23.69 2.63
C VAL A 131 15.04 23.64 1.22
N SER A 132 15.48 24.80 0.71
CA SER A 132 16.19 24.87 -0.57
C SER A 132 17.60 24.32 -0.41
N ALA A 133 17.96 23.32 -1.22
CA ALA A 133 19.19 22.56 -1.11
C ALA A 133 19.86 22.32 -2.47
N LYS A 134 21.18 22.42 -2.50
CA LYS A 134 21.99 21.88 -3.60
C LYS A 134 22.28 20.41 -3.29
N VAL A 135 21.64 19.53 -4.06
CA VAL A 135 21.63 18.09 -3.80
C VAL A 135 22.67 17.37 -4.67
N THR A 136 23.49 16.53 -4.04
CA THR A 136 24.32 15.51 -4.70
C THR A 136 23.80 14.14 -4.27
N ARG A 137 23.40 13.29 -5.21
CA ARG A 137 22.93 11.92 -4.96
C ARG A 137 24.13 10.98 -4.96
N LEU A 138 24.23 10.16 -3.93
CA LEU A 138 25.18 9.06 -3.80
C LEU A 138 24.43 7.74 -4.00
N TYR A 139 24.84 6.97 -5.00
CA TYR A 139 24.23 5.67 -5.26
C TYR A 139 24.89 4.56 -4.43
N PRO A 140 24.15 3.50 -4.02
CA PRO A 140 24.75 2.28 -3.51
C PRO A 140 25.59 1.61 -4.60
N GLY A 141 26.62 0.85 -4.23
CA GLY A 141 27.47 0.14 -5.16
C GLY A 141 26.86 -1.18 -5.67
N THR A 142 25.91 -1.74 -4.92
CA THR A 142 25.13 -2.93 -5.30
C THR A 142 23.65 -2.70 -5.08
N TRP A 143 22.82 -3.49 -5.80
CA TRP A 143 21.37 -3.40 -5.77
C TRP A 143 20.73 -4.70 -5.29
N ASP A 144 21.43 -5.40 -4.39
CA ASP A 144 21.07 -6.77 -3.98
C ASP A 144 20.05 -6.78 -2.83
N SER A 145 20.05 -5.74 -1.98
CA SER A 145 19.08 -5.64 -0.89
C SER A 145 17.73 -5.10 -1.38
N VAL A 146 16.66 -5.44 -0.67
CA VAL A 146 15.30 -4.91 -0.94
C VAL A 146 15.30 -3.38 -0.89
N GLU A 147 15.97 -2.79 0.11
CA GLU A 147 16.06 -1.34 0.28
C GLU A 147 16.77 -0.67 -0.90
N SER A 148 17.85 -1.29 -1.41
CA SER A 148 18.57 -0.75 -2.57
C SER A 148 17.73 -0.83 -3.84
N ARG A 149 16.98 -1.93 -4.06
CA ARG A 149 16.08 -2.06 -5.22
C ARG A 149 14.92 -1.07 -5.15
N LEU A 150 14.29 -0.90 -3.97
CA LEU A 150 13.27 0.13 -3.74
C LEU A 150 13.80 1.55 -4.02
N TYR A 151 15.03 1.83 -3.58
CA TYR A 151 15.66 3.10 -3.89
C TYR A 151 15.94 3.27 -5.40
N GLY A 152 16.26 2.19 -6.10
CA GLY A 152 16.38 2.17 -7.55
C GLY A 152 15.07 2.54 -8.27
N GLU A 153 13.95 1.96 -7.81
CA GLU A 153 12.61 2.30 -8.31
C GLU A 153 12.24 3.75 -8.00
N PHE A 154 12.53 4.23 -6.78
CA PHE A 154 12.37 5.64 -6.44
C PHE A 154 13.17 6.55 -7.39
N CYS A 155 14.43 6.23 -7.67
CA CYS A 155 15.25 7.02 -8.57
C CYS A 155 14.69 7.06 -10.00
N ALA A 156 14.12 5.93 -10.49
CA ALA A 156 13.43 5.87 -11.77
C ALA A 156 12.16 6.75 -11.78
N PHE A 157 11.33 6.64 -10.74
CA PHE A 157 10.15 7.49 -10.57
C PHE A 157 10.53 8.97 -10.47
N TRP A 158 11.52 9.32 -9.65
CA TRP A 158 11.94 10.71 -9.46
C TRP A 158 12.42 11.39 -10.75
N ARG A 159 13.02 10.64 -11.68
CA ARG A 159 13.44 11.18 -12.99
C ARG A 159 12.27 11.67 -13.83
N VAL A 160 11.12 11.06 -13.72
CA VAL A 160 9.90 11.38 -14.46
C VAL A 160 8.94 12.26 -13.67
N CYS A 161 8.88 12.07 -12.34
CA CYS A 161 8.03 12.79 -11.39
C CYS A 161 8.85 13.14 -10.14
N PRO A 162 9.48 14.35 -10.08
CA PRO A 162 10.47 14.70 -9.06
C PRO A 162 9.83 15.06 -7.70
N LEU A 163 9.15 14.11 -7.09
CA LEU A 163 8.55 14.21 -5.76
C LEU A 163 9.31 13.33 -4.78
N TYR A 164 9.89 13.95 -3.73
CA TYR A 164 10.58 13.24 -2.66
C TYR A 164 9.62 12.70 -1.59
N GLU A 165 8.44 13.29 -1.46
CA GLU A 165 7.47 13.00 -0.42
C GLU A 165 6.83 11.61 -0.54
N ILE A 166 6.90 10.99 -1.74
CA ILE A 166 6.30 9.70 -2.03
C ILE A 166 7.34 8.60 -1.85
N GLU A 167 7.22 7.86 -0.77
CA GLU A 167 8.12 6.75 -0.40
C GLU A 167 7.30 5.49 -0.18
N PHE A 168 7.55 4.46 -0.98
CA PHE A 168 6.93 3.14 -0.86
C PHE A 168 7.83 2.17 -0.10
N SER A 169 7.22 1.18 0.56
CA SER A 169 7.92 0.09 1.24
C SER A 169 8.00 -1.19 0.42
N ARG A 170 7.36 -1.26 -0.77
CA ARG A 170 7.25 -2.46 -1.60
C ARG A 170 7.71 -2.22 -3.02
N GLU A 171 8.43 -3.20 -3.56
CA GLU A 171 8.84 -3.23 -4.96
C GLU A 171 7.62 -3.24 -5.89
N GLY A 172 7.70 -2.56 -7.04
CA GLY A 172 6.62 -2.44 -8.02
C GLY A 172 5.56 -1.38 -7.70
N SER A 173 5.59 -0.76 -6.51
CA SER A 173 4.58 0.22 -6.10
C SER A 173 4.63 1.51 -6.91
N TYR A 174 5.81 1.98 -7.31
CA TYR A 174 5.95 3.16 -8.18
C TYR A 174 5.38 2.92 -9.57
N GLU A 175 5.56 1.72 -10.13
CA GLU A 175 4.97 1.35 -11.41
C GLU A 175 3.45 1.25 -11.32
N THR A 176 2.94 0.66 -10.23
CA THR A 176 1.51 0.57 -9.94
C THR A 176 0.87 1.94 -9.84
N LEU A 177 1.48 2.87 -9.08
CA LEU A 177 1.01 4.25 -8.98
C LEU A 177 0.99 4.93 -10.36
N ALA A 178 2.06 4.78 -11.14
CA ALA A 178 2.15 5.37 -12.48
C ALA A 178 1.02 4.85 -13.39
N LYS A 179 0.79 3.53 -13.40
CA LYS A 179 -0.30 2.91 -14.19
C LYS A 179 -1.68 3.43 -13.75
N MET A 180 -1.96 3.51 -12.45
CA MET A 180 -3.21 4.06 -11.92
C MET A 180 -3.46 5.50 -12.36
N LEU A 181 -2.39 6.29 -12.53
CA LEU A 181 -2.47 7.68 -12.98
C LEU A 181 -2.46 7.85 -14.51
N GLY A 182 -2.46 6.73 -15.26
CA GLY A 182 -2.35 6.73 -16.71
C GLY A 182 -1.01 7.29 -17.19
N GLN A 183 0.07 7.03 -16.44
CA GLN A 183 1.42 7.46 -16.70
C GLN A 183 2.38 6.26 -16.79
N ASN A 184 3.66 6.50 -17.11
CA ASN A 184 4.72 5.51 -17.12
C ASN A 184 5.99 6.04 -16.42
N LEU A 185 7.00 5.18 -16.24
CA LEU A 185 8.28 5.53 -15.63
C LEU A 185 9.39 5.81 -16.68
N ILE A 186 9.03 6.06 -17.94
CA ILE A 186 9.96 6.29 -19.04
C ILE A 186 9.98 7.79 -19.43
N GLU A 187 8.81 8.38 -19.60
CA GLU A 187 8.65 9.75 -20.04
C GLU A 187 8.38 10.69 -18.87
N LYS A 188 8.92 11.93 -18.95
CA LYS A 188 8.63 12.94 -17.94
C LYS A 188 7.15 13.26 -17.89
N TRP A 189 6.60 13.25 -16.71
CA TRP A 189 5.19 13.57 -16.50
C TRP A 189 4.92 15.05 -16.76
N PRO A 190 3.76 15.40 -17.33
CA PRO A 190 3.32 16.78 -17.44
C PRO A 190 3.29 17.45 -16.05
N GLN A 191 3.76 18.69 -15.95
CA GLN A 191 3.85 19.41 -14.67
C GLN A 191 2.50 19.43 -13.91
N LYS A 192 1.38 19.59 -14.64
CA LYS A 192 0.03 19.53 -14.04
C LYS A 192 -0.24 18.19 -13.33
N LYS A 193 0.26 17.07 -13.85
CA LYS A 193 0.09 15.75 -13.22
C LYS A 193 0.99 15.60 -12.00
N VAL A 194 2.21 16.14 -12.04
CA VAL A 194 3.12 16.18 -10.89
C VAL A 194 2.51 17.00 -9.75
N ASP A 195 2.03 18.22 -10.05
CA ASP A 195 1.40 19.10 -9.07
C ASP A 195 0.13 18.48 -8.50
N TYR A 196 -0.70 17.85 -9.35
CA TYR A 196 -1.89 17.12 -8.94
C TYR A 196 -1.54 16.01 -7.95
N LEU A 197 -0.59 15.15 -8.29
CA LEU A 197 -0.16 14.05 -7.43
C LEU A 197 0.40 14.58 -6.09
N ARG A 198 1.21 15.63 -6.13
CA ARG A 198 1.77 16.25 -4.90
C ARG A 198 0.65 16.74 -3.97
N HIS A 199 -0.30 17.51 -4.50
CA HIS A 199 -1.41 18.01 -3.70
C HIS A 199 -2.29 16.89 -3.14
N THR A 200 -2.63 15.92 -3.99
CA THR A 200 -3.42 14.74 -3.62
C THR A 200 -2.73 13.95 -2.50
N PHE A 201 -1.43 13.70 -2.64
CA PHE A 201 -0.66 12.96 -1.65
C PHE A 201 -0.57 13.70 -0.31
N LEU A 202 -0.32 14.99 -0.32
CA LEU A 202 -0.23 15.79 0.92
C LEU A 202 -1.57 15.85 1.66
N LEU A 203 -2.69 15.97 0.94
CA LEU A 203 -4.03 15.90 1.53
C LEU A 203 -4.31 14.52 2.11
N PHE A 204 -4.00 13.47 1.37
CA PHE A 204 -4.15 12.09 1.82
C PHE A 204 -3.28 11.80 3.06
N LYS A 205 -1.99 12.16 3.03
CA LYS A 205 -1.06 11.99 4.17
C LYS A 205 -1.62 12.64 5.44
N ARG A 206 -2.19 13.85 5.32
CA ARG A 206 -2.82 14.53 6.46
C ARG A 206 -4.04 13.76 6.99
N ALA A 207 -4.90 13.28 6.10
CA ALA A 207 -6.06 12.48 6.48
C ALA A 207 -5.66 11.14 7.11
N TYR A 208 -4.65 10.48 6.55
CA TYR A 208 -4.09 9.23 7.05
C TYR A 208 -3.53 9.36 8.47
N LEU A 209 -2.71 10.38 8.73
CA LEU A 209 -2.20 10.66 10.08
C LEU A 209 -3.31 11.01 11.06
N ARG A 210 -4.32 11.78 10.63
CA ARG A 210 -5.49 12.10 11.47
C ARG A 210 -6.35 10.85 11.79
N ALA A 211 -6.35 9.84 10.92
CA ALA A 211 -7.01 8.57 11.16
C ALA A 211 -6.21 7.62 12.09
N GLY A 212 -4.98 7.98 12.49
CA GLY A 212 -4.10 7.15 13.31
C GLY A 212 -3.15 6.26 12.50
N GLY A 213 -2.89 6.60 11.24
CA GLY A 213 -2.04 5.84 10.34
C GLY A 213 -0.57 5.75 10.76
N ASP A 214 -0.12 6.63 11.66
CA ASP A 214 1.21 6.60 12.28
C ASP A 214 1.45 5.37 13.17
N HIS A 215 0.41 4.61 13.50
CA HIS A 215 0.49 3.34 14.24
C HIS A 215 0.56 2.10 13.34
N LEU A 216 0.53 2.26 12.03
CA LEU A 216 0.60 1.17 11.05
C LEU A 216 2.01 1.04 10.47
N ASP A 217 2.44 -0.20 10.22
CA ASP A 217 3.73 -0.51 9.60
C ASP A 217 3.71 -0.36 8.07
N ILE A 218 3.06 0.70 7.58
CA ILE A 218 3.04 1.04 6.15
C ILE A 218 3.28 2.53 5.95
N THR A 219 3.90 2.88 4.84
CA THR A 219 4.07 4.29 4.50
C THR A 219 2.75 4.94 4.10
N PRO A 220 2.62 6.27 4.21
CA PRO A 220 1.45 6.96 3.67
C PRO A 220 1.25 6.73 2.17
N ALA A 221 2.32 6.46 1.41
CA ALA A 221 2.22 6.16 -0.02
C ALA A 221 1.63 4.77 -0.27
N ASP A 222 2.06 3.75 0.49
CA ASP A 222 1.44 2.41 0.43
C ASP A 222 -0.04 2.46 0.80
N ALA A 223 -0.37 3.19 1.88
CA ALA A 223 -1.76 3.38 2.29
C ALA A 223 -2.59 4.09 1.20
N MET A 224 -1.99 5.03 0.47
CA MET A 224 -2.66 5.70 -0.66
C MET A 224 -2.95 4.72 -1.80
N LEU A 225 -2.06 3.78 -2.13
CA LEU A 225 -2.33 2.75 -3.13
C LEU A 225 -3.52 1.86 -2.72
N VAL A 226 -3.57 1.43 -1.46
CA VAL A 226 -4.72 0.66 -0.93
C VAL A 226 -6.01 1.47 -1.06
N TYR A 227 -5.97 2.75 -0.68
CA TYR A 227 -7.14 3.64 -0.80
C TYR A 227 -7.59 3.81 -2.26
N LEU A 228 -6.66 3.99 -3.19
CA LEU A 228 -6.96 4.18 -4.61
C LEU A 228 -7.51 2.90 -5.26
N ASN A 229 -7.14 1.72 -4.78
CA ASN A 229 -7.71 0.45 -5.23
C ASN A 229 -9.20 0.32 -4.85
N VAL A 230 -9.61 0.88 -3.70
CA VAL A 230 -10.99 0.80 -3.23
C VAL A 230 -11.83 1.98 -3.73
N TYR A 231 -11.23 3.19 -3.70
CA TYR A 231 -11.91 4.43 -4.08
C TYR A 231 -11.20 5.06 -5.28
N ASN A 232 -11.94 5.26 -6.35
CA ASN A 232 -11.38 5.82 -7.58
C ASN A 232 -10.68 7.16 -7.33
N GLN A 233 -9.50 7.34 -7.98
CA GLN A 233 -8.61 8.47 -7.81
C GLN A 233 -9.18 9.82 -8.27
N ASP A 234 -10.08 9.82 -9.23
CA ASP A 234 -10.50 11.04 -9.96
C ASP A 234 -11.18 12.10 -9.09
N ARG A 235 -11.51 11.78 -7.84
CA ARG A 235 -12.23 12.66 -6.93
C ARG A 235 -11.54 12.93 -5.60
N LEU A 236 -10.29 12.51 -5.41
CA LEU A 236 -9.66 12.63 -4.09
C LEU A 236 -9.43 14.09 -3.68
N LEU A 237 -9.04 14.96 -4.62
CA LEU A 237 -8.86 16.40 -4.36
C LEU A 237 -10.17 17.11 -4.02
N ASP A 238 -11.28 16.68 -4.64
CA ASP A 238 -12.60 17.26 -4.42
C ASP A 238 -13.32 16.67 -3.20
N THR A 239 -12.71 15.64 -2.57
CA THR A 239 -13.29 14.96 -1.42
C THR A 239 -12.91 15.66 -0.12
N PRO A 240 -13.86 16.10 0.71
CA PRO A 240 -13.58 16.68 2.02
C PRO A 240 -12.73 15.75 2.90
N THR A 241 -11.79 16.32 3.63
CA THR A 241 -10.85 15.55 4.47
C THR A 241 -11.56 14.61 5.45
N ASP A 242 -12.70 15.02 6.03
CA ASP A 242 -13.46 14.18 6.97
C ASP A 242 -14.07 12.94 6.28
N ILE A 243 -14.45 13.07 5.01
CA ILE A 243 -14.90 11.92 4.20
C ILE A 243 -13.73 10.98 3.93
N VAL A 244 -12.54 11.52 3.59
CA VAL A 244 -11.34 10.70 3.39
C VAL A 244 -10.97 9.94 4.68
N VAL A 245 -11.00 10.61 5.84
CA VAL A 245 -10.77 9.97 7.15
C VAL A 245 -11.77 8.85 7.40
N ASN A 246 -13.07 9.09 7.16
CA ASN A 246 -14.10 8.07 7.33
C ASN A 246 -13.88 6.85 6.41
N ARG A 247 -13.53 7.09 5.14
CA ARG A 247 -13.18 6.03 4.18
C ARG A 247 -11.94 5.25 4.62
N LEU A 248 -10.91 5.92 5.16
CA LEU A 248 -9.73 5.25 5.74
C LEU A 248 -10.11 4.34 6.91
N CYS A 249 -11.02 4.79 7.78
CA CYS A 249 -11.53 3.94 8.87
C CYS A 249 -12.28 2.71 8.34
N LYS A 250 -13.03 2.83 7.25
CA LYS A 250 -13.73 1.69 6.62
C LYS A 250 -12.75 0.66 6.05
N ILE A 251 -11.66 1.10 5.42
CA ILE A 251 -10.62 0.20 4.84
C ILE A 251 -9.50 -0.14 5.83
N TRP A 252 -9.67 0.15 7.12
CA TRP A 252 -8.60 -0.01 8.10
C TRP A 252 -8.02 -1.42 8.14
N ARG A 253 -8.86 -2.44 7.98
CA ARG A 253 -8.43 -3.85 7.94
C ARG A 253 -7.54 -4.13 6.72
N GLU A 254 -7.83 -3.54 5.57
CA GLU A 254 -7.01 -3.64 4.36
C GLU A 254 -5.65 -2.96 4.54
N LEU A 255 -5.63 -1.80 5.24
CA LEU A 255 -4.38 -1.11 5.59
C LEU A 255 -3.50 -1.95 6.53
N VAL A 256 -4.10 -2.59 7.54
CA VAL A 256 -3.39 -3.47 8.47
C VAL A 256 -2.77 -4.68 7.74
N ILE A 257 -3.52 -5.32 6.82
CA ILE A 257 -2.98 -6.48 6.09
C ILE A 257 -1.90 -6.03 5.08
N ALA A 258 -2.04 -4.83 4.54
CA ALA A 258 -1.00 -4.25 3.70
C ALA A 258 0.33 -4.07 4.45
N GLY A 259 0.33 -3.91 5.76
CA GLY A 259 1.55 -3.84 6.60
C GLY A 259 2.21 -5.20 6.90
N LYS A 260 1.52 -6.32 6.67
CA LYS A 260 2.09 -7.65 6.95
C LYS A 260 3.03 -8.12 5.85
N ASN A 261 3.99 -8.97 6.22
CA ASN A 261 4.84 -9.67 5.26
C ASN A 261 4.01 -10.63 4.39
N ASP A 262 4.46 -10.89 3.17
CA ASP A 262 3.71 -11.71 2.20
C ASP A 262 3.49 -13.16 2.69
N GLU A 263 4.40 -13.70 3.50
CA GLU A 263 4.28 -15.01 4.14
C GLU A 263 3.15 -15.09 5.16
N ASP A 264 2.81 -13.97 5.80
CA ASP A 264 1.74 -13.89 6.82
C ASP A 264 0.36 -13.56 6.24
N LYS A 265 0.26 -13.34 4.91
CA LYS A 265 -0.97 -12.85 4.27
C LYS A 265 -1.90 -13.96 3.79
N VAL A 266 -1.40 -15.16 3.53
CA VAL A 266 -2.15 -16.24 2.88
C VAL A 266 -2.07 -17.52 3.71
N ASP A 267 -3.15 -17.81 4.44
CA ASP A 267 -3.43 -19.18 4.87
C ASP A 267 -4.12 -19.91 3.70
N LEU A 268 -3.38 -20.74 2.98
CA LEU A 268 -3.97 -21.74 2.09
C LEU A 268 -4.64 -22.79 2.98
N VAL A 269 -5.91 -22.60 3.24
CA VAL A 269 -6.73 -23.68 3.79
C VAL A 269 -6.92 -24.67 2.63
N GLU A 270 -6.17 -25.77 2.64
CA GLU A 270 -6.56 -26.95 1.88
C GLU A 270 -8.02 -27.26 2.22
N ALA A 271 -8.79 -27.71 1.23
CA ALA A 271 -10.22 -27.97 1.41
C ALA A 271 -10.45 -28.60 2.79
N PRO A 272 -11.36 -28.04 3.62
CA PRO A 272 -11.60 -28.60 4.93
C PRO A 272 -11.80 -30.09 4.72
N SER A 273 -10.96 -30.91 5.38
CA SER A 273 -11.24 -32.34 5.48
C SER A 273 -12.66 -32.40 6.04
N VAL A 274 -13.59 -32.80 5.17
CA VAL A 274 -14.92 -33.17 5.62
C VAL A 274 -14.66 -34.42 6.41
N ASP A 275 -14.40 -34.27 7.70
CA ASP A 275 -14.50 -35.40 8.59
C ASP A 275 -15.93 -35.91 8.42
N GLU A 276 -16.06 -37.10 7.81
CA GLU A 276 -17.35 -37.73 7.49
C GLU A 276 -18.23 -37.99 8.72
N GLU A 277 -17.80 -37.57 9.91
CA GLU A 277 -18.50 -37.76 11.18
C GLU A 277 -19.37 -36.57 11.63
N GLU A 278 -19.30 -35.38 10.99
CA GLU A 278 -20.28 -34.33 11.25
C GLU A 278 -21.42 -34.31 10.23
N SER A 279 -22.14 -35.44 10.15
CA SER A 279 -23.50 -35.43 9.62
C SER A 279 -24.37 -34.46 10.41
N PRO A 280 -25.16 -33.57 9.76
CA PRO A 280 -25.96 -32.52 10.44
C PRO A 280 -27.15 -33.04 11.24
N THR A 281 -27.11 -34.25 11.77
CA THR A 281 -28.22 -34.92 12.44
C THR A 281 -28.02 -35.18 13.92
N LYS A 282 -27.22 -34.37 14.64
CA LYS A 282 -27.36 -34.34 16.10
C LYS A 282 -27.49 -32.92 16.59
N SER A 283 -28.72 -32.50 16.83
CA SER A 283 -29.07 -31.27 17.49
C SER A 283 -28.38 -31.16 18.84
N THR A 284 -27.30 -30.45 18.89
CA THR A 284 -26.89 -29.78 20.12
C THR A 284 -27.85 -28.62 20.34
N SER A 285 -28.46 -28.59 21.50
CA SER A 285 -29.61 -27.74 21.86
C SER A 285 -29.42 -26.31 21.36
N GLY A 286 -30.45 -25.74 20.69
CA GLY A 286 -30.46 -24.40 20.11
C GLY A 286 -30.05 -23.25 21.05
N VAL A 287 -30.00 -23.51 22.34
CA VAL A 287 -29.55 -22.57 23.38
C VAL A 287 -28.03 -22.36 23.37
N LEU A 288 -27.22 -23.42 23.15
CA LEU A 288 -25.76 -23.31 23.08
C LEU A 288 -25.30 -22.56 21.81
N ASN A 289 -25.97 -22.77 20.69
CA ASN A 289 -25.69 -22.08 19.46
C ASN A 289 -26.03 -20.58 19.53
N PHE A 290 -27.08 -20.20 20.25
CA PHE A 290 -27.43 -18.81 20.51
C PHE A 290 -26.35 -18.08 21.33
N PHE A 291 -25.79 -18.72 22.36
CA PHE A 291 -24.70 -18.17 23.17
C PHE A 291 -23.35 -18.11 22.43
N MET A 292 -23.10 -18.97 21.44
CA MET A 292 -21.89 -18.97 20.64
C MET A 292 -21.97 -18.08 19.38
N GLY A 293 -23.11 -17.39 19.14
CA GLY A 293 -23.31 -16.50 18.01
C GLY A 293 -23.31 -17.20 16.64
N LYS A 294 -23.48 -18.54 16.58
CA LYS A 294 -23.59 -19.28 15.31
C LYS A 294 -25.03 -19.13 14.78
N THR A 295 -25.16 -18.54 13.61
CA THR A 295 -26.43 -18.45 12.89
C THR A 295 -26.81 -19.84 12.38
N VAL A 296 -27.99 -20.36 12.81
CA VAL A 296 -28.54 -21.61 12.29
C VAL A 296 -29.48 -21.28 11.14
N TYR A 297 -29.18 -21.78 9.96
CA TYR A 297 -30.02 -21.63 8.78
C TYR A 297 -31.04 -22.76 8.71
N SER A 298 -32.24 -22.44 8.22
CA SER A 298 -33.35 -23.36 8.08
C SER A 298 -34.29 -22.89 6.95
N ALA A 299 -35.26 -23.67 6.56
CA ALA A 299 -36.27 -23.28 5.58
C ALA A 299 -37.07 -22.02 6.00
N ALA A 300 -37.22 -21.78 7.31
CA ALA A 300 -37.85 -20.56 7.84
C ALA A 300 -36.90 -19.36 7.90
N ASN A 301 -35.57 -19.61 7.99
CA ASN A 301 -34.51 -18.60 7.98
C ASN A 301 -33.38 -19.06 7.03
N PRO A 302 -33.59 -19.01 5.72
CA PRO A 302 -32.64 -19.56 4.77
C PRO A 302 -31.37 -18.71 4.67
N LEU A 303 -30.25 -19.37 4.35
CA LEU A 303 -29.06 -18.69 3.87
C LEU A 303 -29.38 -18.14 2.47
N ARG A 304 -29.28 -16.82 2.32
CA ARG A 304 -29.54 -16.14 1.04
C ARG A 304 -28.23 -15.78 0.38
N ILE A 305 -28.09 -16.12 -0.90
CA ILE A 305 -26.85 -15.98 -1.66
C ILE A 305 -27.15 -15.34 -3.01
N ALA A 306 -26.46 -14.24 -3.33
CA ALA A 306 -26.49 -13.65 -4.65
C ALA A 306 -25.22 -14.05 -5.44
N PHE A 307 -25.42 -14.34 -6.74
CA PHE A 307 -24.35 -14.53 -7.71
C PHE A 307 -24.37 -13.37 -8.70
N ILE A 308 -23.23 -12.69 -8.85
CA ILE A 308 -23.05 -11.57 -9.77
C ILE A 308 -22.12 -12.03 -10.88
N HIS A 309 -22.70 -12.19 -12.09
CA HIS A 309 -22.03 -12.63 -13.29
C HIS A 309 -21.52 -11.43 -14.10
N GLU A 310 -20.30 -11.53 -14.60
CA GLU A 310 -19.71 -10.49 -15.45
C GLU A 310 -20.50 -10.33 -16.75
N PHE A 311 -20.83 -11.45 -17.39
CA PHE A 311 -21.58 -11.48 -18.65
C PHE A 311 -22.83 -12.33 -18.55
N PRO A 312 -23.75 -12.26 -19.56
CA PRO A 312 -24.92 -13.13 -19.63
C PRO A 312 -24.51 -14.61 -19.70
N CYS A 313 -25.16 -15.46 -18.91
CA CYS A 313 -24.91 -16.92 -18.90
C CYS A 313 -25.17 -17.57 -20.27
N ALA A 314 -26.01 -16.99 -21.09
CA ALA A 314 -26.29 -17.47 -22.45
C ALA A 314 -25.08 -17.31 -23.40
N THR A 315 -24.18 -16.37 -23.16
CA THR A 315 -23.04 -16.04 -24.04
C THR A 315 -21.69 -16.38 -23.42
N SER A 316 -21.61 -16.51 -22.10
CA SER A 316 -20.39 -16.80 -21.34
C SER A 316 -20.46 -18.21 -20.76
N SER A 317 -19.63 -19.13 -21.24
CA SER A 317 -19.53 -20.46 -20.68
C SER A 317 -19.01 -20.45 -19.25
N TRP A 318 -18.17 -19.47 -18.88
CA TRP A 318 -17.67 -19.28 -17.53
C TRP A 318 -18.79 -18.94 -16.54
N ASP A 319 -19.62 -17.93 -16.88
CA ASP A 319 -20.73 -17.52 -16.05
C ASP A 319 -21.84 -18.58 -16.03
N SER A 320 -22.10 -19.26 -17.16
CA SER A 320 -23.02 -20.41 -17.24
C SER A 320 -22.64 -21.54 -16.28
N LEU A 321 -21.36 -21.90 -16.17
CA LEU A 321 -20.91 -22.92 -15.23
C LEU A 321 -21.10 -22.50 -13.76
N HIS A 322 -20.86 -21.24 -13.45
CA HIS A 322 -21.15 -20.71 -12.10
C HIS A 322 -22.65 -20.75 -11.80
N ASP A 323 -23.50 -20.41 -12.77
CA ASP A 323 -24.94 -20.46 -12.59
C ASP A 323 -25.48 -21.89 -12.43
N GLN A 324 -24.90 -22.86 -13.12
CA GLN A 324 -25.19 -24.29 -12.88
C GLN A 324 -24.86 -24.69 -11.44
N GLY A 325 -23.71 -24.21 -10.91
CA GLY A 325 -23.36 -24.43 -9.50
C GLY A 325 -24.37 -23.76 -8.54
N ARG A 326 -24.84 -22.57 -8.87
CA ARG A 326 -25.90 -21.88 -8.12
C ARG A 326 -27.20 -22.70 -8.10
N GLN A 327 -27.66 -23.15 -9.27
CA GLN A 327 -28.86 -23.97 -9.38
C GLN A 327 -28.74 -25.27 -8.59
N TYR A 328 -27.58 -25.91 -8.62
CA TYR A 328 -27.29 -27.08 -7.81
C TYR A 328 -27.46 -26.81 -6.29
N LEU A 329 -27.04 -25.62 -5.81
CA LEU A 329 -27.25 -25.26 -4.40
C LEU A 329 -28.73 -25.18 -4.02
N ASP A 330 -29.57 -24.56 -4.86
CA ASP A 330 -31.01 -24.47 -4.63
C ASP A 330 -31.68 -25.85 -4.60
N GLU A 331 -31.29 -26.76 -5.49
CA GLU A 331 -31.81 -28.12 -5.57
C GLU A 331 -31.36 -29.00 -4.40
N HIS A 332 -30.06 -28.93 -4.06
CA HIS A 332 -29.43 -29.82 -3.09
C HIS A 332 -29.82 -29.48 -1.66
N PHE A 333 -29.94 -28.21 -1.31
CA PHE A 333 -30.20 -27.77 0.09
C PHE A 333 -31.67 -27.52 0.44
N GLY A 334 -32.62 -27.85 -0.42
CA GLY A 334 -34.03 -27.98 -0.10
C GLY A 334 -34.67 -26.79 0.63
N GLY A 335 -34.37 -25.56 0.21
CA GLY A 335 -34.93 -24.33 0.78
C GLY A 335 -34.20 -23.79 2.01
N ILE A 336 -33.18 -24.49 2.54
CA ILE A 336 -32.27 -23.97 3.57
C ILE A 336 -31.33 -22.93 2.95
N VAL A 337 -31.00 -23.07 1.66
CA VAL A 337 -30.30 -22.12 0.83
C VAL A 337 -31.26 -21.58 -0.21
N ARG A 338 -31.20 -20.29 -0.45
CA ARG A 338 -31.92 -19.61 -1.55
C ARG A 338 -30.95 -18.76 -2.29
N THR A 339 -30.95 -18.87 -3.62
CA THR A 339 -30.02 -18.13 -4.45
C THR A 339 -30.75 -17.24 -5.43
N GLU A 340 -30.10 -16.14 -5.83
CA GLU A 340 -30.49 -15.32 -6.98
C GLU A 340 -29.24 -14.98 -7.82
N ALA A 341 -29.48 -14.60 -9.06
CA ALA A 341 -28.40 -14.25 -9.99
C ALA A 341 -28.67 -12.91 -10.65
N PHE A 342 -27.58 -12.17 -10.85
CA PHE A 342 -27.55 -10.92 -11.61
C PHE A 342 -26.55 -11.12 -12.76
N GLU A 343 -26.99 -10.88 -13.99
CA GLU A 343 -26.17 -11.08 -15.18
C GLU A 343 -25.77 -9.75 -15.81
N ASP A 344 -24.73 -9.76 -16.67
CA ASP A 344 -24.22 -8.62 -17.43
C ASP A 344 -23.73 -7.46 -16.55
N CYS A 345 -23.08 -7.79 -15.43
CA CYS A 345 -22.62 -6.83 -14.42
C CYS A 345 -21.15 -6.39 -14.66
N HIS A 346 -20.69 -6.32 -15.91
CA HIS A 346 -19.35 -5.86 -16.27
C HIS A 346 -19.15 -4.35 -16.08
N ASP A 347 -20.22 -3.58 -16.13
CA ASP A 347 -20.22 -2.15 -15.86
C ASP A 347 -20.30 -1.88 -14.34
N PRO A 348 -19.48 -0.93 -13.79
CA PRO A 348 -19.49 -0.64 -12.35
C PRO A 348 -20.85 -0.19 -11.81
N ASP A 349 -21.60 0.64 -12.55
CA ASP A 349 -22.88 1.13 -12.05
C ASP A 349 -23.92 0.01 -11.98
N VAL A 350 -23.91 -0.90 -12.98
CA VAL A 350 -24.76 -2.10 -13.00
C VAL A 350 -24.37 -3.05 -11.87
N PHE A 351 -23.07 -3.27 -11.63
CA PHE A 351 -22.57 -4.10 -10.54
C PHE A 351 -23.05 -3.58 -9.17
N TYR A 352 -22.87 -2.28 -8.90
CA TYR A 352 -23.29 -1.71 -7.61
C TYR A 352 -24.81 -1.72 -7.43
N ALA A 353 -25.58 -1.51 -8.49
CA ALA A 353 -27.04 -1.64 -8.45
C ALA A 353 -27.47 -3.09 -8.12
N ALA A 354 -26.80 -4.10 -8.69
CA ALA A 354 -27.02 -5.51 -8.37
C ALA A 354 -26.71 -5.80 -6.90
N VAL A 355 -25.55 -5.35 -6.39
CA VAL A 355 -25.18 -5.50 -4.97
C VAL A 355 -26.23 -4.84 -4.06
N GLU A 356 -26.62 -3.60 -4.35
CA GLU A 356 -27.62 -2.89 -3.54
C GLU A 356 -28.96 -3.64 -3.53
N THR A 357 -29.35 -4.22 -4.65
CA THR A 357 -30.57 -5.03 -4.76
C THR A 357 -30.46 -6.31 -3.93
N ALA A 358 -29.35 -7.05 -4.05
CA ALA A 358 -29.09 -8.25 -3.26
C ALA A 358 -29.12 -7.96 -1.74
N VAL A 359 -28.48 -6.85 -1.33
CA VAL A 359 -28.50 -6.42 0.09
C VAL A 359 -29.91 -6.08 0.55
N LYS A 360 -30.72 -5.40 -0.26
CA LYS A 360 -32.13 -5.09 0.04
C LYS A 360 -32.99 -6.35 0.13
N HIS A 361 -32.70 -7.37 -0.68
CA HIS A 361 -33.37 -8.69 -0.60
C HIS A 361 -32.91 -9.50 0.64
N GLY A 362 -31.90 -9.04 1.34
CA GLY A 362 -31.37 -9.67 2.56
C GLY A 362 -30.38 -10.79 2.28
N ASP A 363 -29.67 -10.76 1.16
CA ASP A 363 -28.61 -11.72 0.88
C ASP A 363 -27.46 -11.56 1.86
N ASN A 364 -27.02 -12.69 2.42
CA ASN A 364 -25.99 -12.75 3.45
C ASN A 364 -24.59 -12.94 2.84
N VAL A 365 -24.57 -13.52 1.64
CA VAL A 365 -23.35 -13.86 0.91
C VAL A 365 -23.51 -13.43 -0.54
N ILE A 366 -22.48 -12.81 -1.08
CA ILE A 366 -22.43 -12.39 -2.49
C ILE A 366 -21.18 -12.98 -3.14
N PHE A 367 -21.40 -13.74 -4.22
CA PHE A 367 -20.35 -14.25 -5.09
C PHE A 367 -20.23 -13.37 -6.33
N SER A 368 -19.06 -12.89 -6.63
CA SER A 368 -18.71 -12.32 -7.93
C SER A 368 -17.86 -13.32 -8.71
N THR A 369 -18.30 -13.66 -9.92
CA THR A 369 -17.83 -14.85 -10.64
C THR A 369 -16.59 -14.61 -11.48
N SER A 370 -16.10 -13.38 -11.57
CA SER A 370 -14.92 -13.02 -12.37
C SER A 370 -13.90 -12.21 -11.55
N HIS A 371 -12.62 -12.47 -11.81
CA HIS A 371 -11.51 -11.71 -11.26
C HIS A 371 -11.55 -10.21 -11.64
N ARG A 372 -12.15 -9.87 -12.79
CA ARG A 372 -12.31 -8.47 -13.24
C ARG A 372 -13.25 -7.67 -12.35
N LEU A 373 -14.15 -8.34 -11.65
CA LEU A 373 -15.08 -7.72 -10.71
C LEU A 373 -14.45 -7.49 -9.31
N MET A 374 -13.17 -7.86 -9.10
CA MET A 374 -12.54 -7.79 -7.78
C MET A 374 -12.54 -6.39 -7.18
N GLU A 375 -12.19 -5.37 -7.96
CA GLU A 375 -12.15 -3.98 -7.48
C GLU A 375 -13.53 -3.50 -7.03
N TYR A 376 -14.57 -3.83 -7.80
CA TYR A 376 -15.95 -3.49 -7.46
C TYR A 376 -16.42 -4.27 -6.24
N THR A 377 -16.06 -5.56 -6.17
CA THR A 377 -16.38 -6.45 -5.03
C THR A 377 -15.74 -5.94 -3.75
N LEU A 378 -14.47 -5.53 -3.80
CA LEU A 378 -13.75 -5.00 -2.64
C LEU A 378 -14.42 -3.72 -2.11
N ARG A 379 -14.78 -2.80 -3.00
CA ARG A 379 -15.49 -1.58 -2.63
C ARG A 379 -16.85 -1.88 -2.03
N ALA A 380 -17.61 -2.79 -2.63
CA ALA A 380 -18.90 -3.22 -2.09
C ALA A 380 -18.76 -3.86 -0.70
N ALA A 381 -17.76 -4.71 -0.52
CA ALA A 381 -17.49 -5.36 0.79
C ALA A 381 -17.15 -4.36 1.90
N VAL A 382 -16.45 -3.28 1.56
CA VAL A 382 -16.15 -2.19 2.50
C VAL A 382 -17.40 -1.38 2.85
N GLU A 383 -18.31 -1.17 1.89
CA GLU A 383 -19.56 -0.42 2.13
C GLU A 383 -20.63 -1.24 2.87
N TYR A 384 -20.64 -2.57 2.68
CA TYR A 384 -21.59 -3.50 3.29
C TYR A 384 -20.89 -4.55 4.16
N PRO A 385 -20.25 -4.17 5.29
CA PRO A 385 -19.42 -5.06 6.12
C PRO A 385 -20.22 -6.19 6.80
N GLN A 386 -21.56 -6.12 6.80
CA GLN A 386 -22.46 -7.16 7.31
C GLN A 386 -22.68 -8.31 6.31
N VAL A 387 -22.33 -8.12 5.03
CA VAL A 387 -22.46 -9.13 3.97
C VAL A 387 -21.08 -9.76 3.72
N ARG A 388 -21.06 -11.04 3.46
CA ARG A 388 -19.81 -11.77 3.10
C ARG A 388 -19.64 -11.78 1.59
N PHE A 389 -18.52 -11.22 1.14
CA PHE A 389 -18.19 -11.21 -0.27
C PHE A 389 -17.13 -12.25 -0.59
N LEU A 390 -17.37 -12.98 -1.69
CA LEU A 390 -16.43 -13.91 -2.28
C LEU A 390 -16.22 -13.54 -3.76
N ASN A 391 -14.98 -13.61 -4.22
CA ASN A 391 -14.64 -13.36 -5.61
C ASN A 391 -13.86 -14.51 -6.22
N CYS A 392 -14.24 -14.90 -7.44
CA CYS A 392 -13.54 -15.95 -8.17
C CYS A 392 -12.23 -15.40 -8.76
N SER A 393 -11.18 -15.47 -7.97
CA SER A 393 -9.85 -15.02 -8.36
C SER A 393 -8.77 -15.74 -7.57
N ILE A 394 -7.60 -15.86 -8.19
CA ILE A 394 -6.33 -16.16 -7.49
C ILE A 394 -5.74 -14.81 -7.17
N GLY A 395 -6.00 -14.31 -5.99
CA GLY A 395 -5.76 -12.93 -5.83
C GLY A 395 -4.91 -12.50 -4.66
N LEU A 396 -4.75 -11.21 -4.65
CA LEU A 396 -4.17 -10.48 -3.54
C LEU A 396 -4.99 -10.74 -2.26
N PRO A 397 -4.34 -10.88 -1.11
CA PRO A 397 -5.02 -11.07 0.15
C PRO A 397 -5.82 -9.82 0.51
N HIS A 398 -7.12 -9.97 0.67
CA HIS A 398 -8.03 -8.95 1.18
C HIS A 398 -8.72 -9.47 2.44
N GLN A 399 -8.94 -8.59 3.42
CA GLN A 399 -9.67 -8.96 4.63
C GLN A 399 -11.19 -8.92 4.43
N SER A 400 -11.64 -8.04 3.54
CA SER A 400 -13.06 -7.80 3.30
C SER A 400 -13.66 -8.74 2.25
N VAL A 401 -12.83 -9.36 1.41
CA VAL A 401 -13.25 -10.27 0.34
C VAL A 401 -12.45 -11.57 0.44
N ARG A 402 -13.14 -12.71 0.40
CA ARG A 402 -12.51 -14.02 0.30
C ARG A 402 -12.39 -14.41 -1.17
N SER A 403 -11.19 -14.72 -1.63
CA SER A 403 -10.98 -15.31 -2.95
C SER A 403 -11.26 -16.80 -2.92
N TYR A 404 -11.84 -17.32 -4.00
CA TYR A 404 -11.97 -18.74 -4.27
C TYR A 404 -11.59 -19.03 -5.72
N PHE A 405 -11.00 -20.18 -5.99
CA PHE A 405 -10.64 -20.58 -7.33
C PHE A 405 -10.47 -22.11 -7.43
N GLY A 406 -10.87 -22.70 -8.57
CA GLY A 406 -10.62 -24.12 -8.83
C GLY A 406 -9.15 -24.37 -9.15
N LYS A 407 -8.64 -25.57 -8.86
CA LYS A 407 -7.28 -26.03 -9.23
C LYS A 407 -7.18 -26.27 -10.76
N MET A 408 -7.46 -25.23 -11.55
CA MET A 408 -7.50 -25.32 -13.03
C MET A 408 -6.17 -25.76 -13.65
N TYR A 409 -5.05 -25.53 -12.93
CA TYR A 409 -3.73 -25.99 -13.38
C TYR A 409 -3.63 -27.50 -13.50
N GLU A 410 -4.39 -28.29 -12.72
CA GLU A 410 -4.42 -29.75 -12.83
C GLU A 410 -5.04 -30.19 -14.16
N ALA A 411 -6.19 -29.60 -14.53
CA ALA A 411 -6.84 -29.88 -15.84
C ALA A 411 -5.99 -29.39 -17.00
N LYS A 412 -5.36 -28.20 -16.86
CA LYS A 412 -4.47 -27.66 -17.91
C LYS A 412 -3.22 -28.48 -18.09
N PHE A 413 -2.67 -29.07 -17.03
CA PHE A 413 -1.56 -30.03 -17.15
C PHE A 413 -1.94 -31.24 -18.00
N LEU A 414 -3.11 -31.81 -17.78
CA LEU A 414 -3.60 -32.94 -18.58
C LEU A 414 -3.83 -32.54 -20.05
N LEU A 415 -4.39 -31.35 -20.27
CA LEU A 415 -4.58 -30.80 -21.62
C LEU A 415 -3.25 -30.53 -22.33
N GLY A 416 -2.25 -30.02 -21.62
CA GLY A 416 -0.90 -29.80 -22.13
C GLY A 416 -0.23 -31.11 -22.52
N ALA A 417 -0.33 -32.16 -21.68
CA ALA A 417 0.18 -33.49 -21.98
C ALA A 417 -0.51 -34.10 -23.21
N LEU A 418 -1.84 -33.96 -23.32
CA LEU A 418 -2.60 -34.43 -24.47
C LEU A 418 -2.19 -33.67 -25.76
N ALA A 419 -2.12 -32.34 -25.70
CA ALA A 419 -1.71 -31.50 -26.81
C ALA A 419 -0.28 -31.86 -27.29
N ALA A 420 0.65 -32.11 -26.35
CA ALA A 420 2.01 -32.53 -26.66
C ALA A 420 2.05 -33.90 -27.38
N SER A 421 1.20 -34.83 -26.95
CA SER A 421 1.11 -36.16 -27.58
C SER A 421 0.50 -36.11 -28.97
N MET A 422 -0.30 -35.09 -29.28
CA MET A 422 -0.96 -34.92 -30.59
C MET A 422 -0.18 -34.02 -31.55
N ALA A 423 0.83 -33.30 -31.07
CA ALA A 423 1.60 -32.36 -31.88
C ALA A 423 2.68 -33.09 -32.69
N ASP A 424 2.59 -33.08 -34.02
CA ASP A 424 3.54 -33.75 -34.92
C ASP A 424 4.99 -33.23 -34.83
N ASN A 425 5.15 -31.98 -34.42
CA ASN A 425 6.45 -31.28 -34.35
C ASN A 425 6.90 -30.96 -32.91
N HIS A 426 6.24 -31.51 -31.90
CA HIS A 426 6.49 -31.29 -30.47
C HIS A 426 6.43 -29.80 -30.07
N ARG A 427 5.70 -28.97 -30.82
CA ARG A 427 5.48 -27.57 -30.51
C ARG A 427 4.03 -27.30 -30.14
N ILE A 428 3.83 -26.70 -28.99
CA ILE A 428 2.52 -26.31 -28.49
C ILE A 428 2.51 -24.79 -28.33
N GLY A 429 1.45 -24.13 -28.80
CA GLY A 429 1.18 -22.71 -28.55
C GLY A 429 0.17 -22.55 -27.42
N TYR A 430 0.49 -21.74 -26.46
CA TYR A 430 -0.45 -21.33 -25.37
C TYR A 430 -0.83 -19.88 -25.53
N HIS A 431 -2.14 -19.60 -25.63
CA HIS A 431 -2.67 -18.25 -25.67
C HIS A 431 -3.32 -17.92 -24.32
N ALA A 432 -2.66 -17.05 -23.53
CA ALA A 432 -3.22 -16.53 -22.30
C ALA A 432 -4.11 -15.31 -22.59
N SER A 433 -5.35 -15.32 -22.11
CA SER A 433 -6.31 -14.23 -22.33
C SER A 433 -5.98 -12.98 -21.48
N VAL A 434 -5.35 -13.14 -20.33
CA VAL A 434 -4.98 -12.06 -19.40
C VAL A 434 -3.68 -12.42 -18.67
N PHE A 435 -2.79 -11.43 -18.50
CA PHE A 435 -1.64 -11.53 -17.60
C PHE A 435 -2.10 -11.38 -16.12
N ALA A 436 -2.76 -12.40 -15.61
CA ALA A 436 -3.10 -12.50 -14.20
C ALA A 436 -2.12 -13.47 -13.50
N SER A 437 -1.93 -13.29 -12.19
CA SER A 437 -1.06 -14.18 -11.38
C SER A 437 -1.40 -15.66 -11.52
N GLY A 438 -2.68 -15.98 -11.77
CA GLY A 438 -3.12 -17.35 -12.08
C GLY A 438 -2.57 -17.90 -13.41
N ALA A 439 -2.56 -17.09 -14.47
CA ALA A 439 -1.99 -17.50 -15.76
C ALA A 439 -0.49 -17.76 -15.67
N LEU A 440 0.25 -16.99 -14.86
CA LEU A 440 1.68 -17.20 -14.62
C LEU A 440 1.96 -18.52 -13.88
N SER A 441 1.14 -18.89 -12.88
CA SER A 441 1.28 -20.17 -12.18
C SER A 441 0.95 -21.36 -13.07
N GLU A 442 0.02 -21.20 -14.01
CA GLU A 442 -0.37 -22.19 -15.00
C GLU A 442 0.74 -22.42 -16.03
N ILE A 443 1.39 -21.36 -16.53
CA ILE A 443 2.53 -21.43 -17.45
C ILE A 443 3.76 -22.05 -16.75
N ARG A 444 4.08 -21.61 -15.53
CA ARG A 444 5.24 -22.11 -14.76
C ARG A 444 5.13 -23.57 -14.34
N SER A 445 3.92 -24.14 -14.24
CA SER A 445 3.76 -25.57 -13.95
C SER A 445 4.29 -26.45 -15.09
N GLU A 446 4.35 -25.92 -16.31
CA GLU A 446 4.88 -26.60 -17.50
C GLU A 446 6.40 -26.43 -17.65
N GLU A 447 6.96 -25.28 -17.28
CA GLU A 447 8.42 -25.01 -17.34
C GLU A 447 9.25 -25.88 -16.39
N ARG A 448 8.68 -26.43 -15.33
CA ARG A 448 9.40 -27.25 -14.34
C ARG A 448 9.60 -28.71 -14.73
N ARG A 449 9.18 -29.12 -15.93
CA ARG A 449 9.23 -30.54 -16.40
C ARG A 449 9.86 -30.77 -17.78
N VAL A 450 10.63 -29.81 -18.28
CA VAL A 450 11.50 -30.03 -19.44
C VAL A 450 12.92 -30.37 -18.99
#